data_3771bdec4617562a64d80ed4787e548e
#
_entry.id   3771bdec4617562a64d80ed4787e548e
#
_cell.length_a   1.000
_cell.length_b   1.000
_cell.length_c   1.000
_cell.angle_alpha   90.00
_cell.angle_beta   90.00
_cell.angle_gamma   90.00
#
_symmetry.space_group_name_H-M   'P 1'
#
loop_
_entity.id
_entity.type
_entity.pdbx_description
1 polymer ?
#
loop_
_entity_poly.entity_id
_entity_poly.type
_entity_poly.pdbx_seq_one_letter_code
_entity_poly.pdbx_strand_id
1 'polypeptide(L)'
;KSLNGITTFVVDEAEELVDEGTFDKIDFSIRSQTKQNRVILILNPTTKEHWIYQRFFQNENVLAASNMIKGNVTYVHTTYKDNKKNLSQSFLERIYEMKRKRPDKYQHQILGGWLEKAEGTIIRKWRVGDFIPTELTCYGQDFGFSADLTTLVKISVDKNARKVWVKEIYGKPNLNTSEIAGMNRRECGMDLIICDNSEPRLISEMKTLGLNIKPTVKKKGSILSGIALMQDYEIVVDRGSHGIIRELNNYVWKDKGEAPIDKFNHFIDAIRYGMMYLVQGVNSGVYVIR
;
A
#
# COMPACT_ATOMS: atom_id res chain seq x y z
N LYS A 1 11.54 -30.34 4.77
CA LYS A 1 11.46 -31.66 4.11
C LYS A 1 11.54 -31.41 2.61
N SER A 2 12.41 -32.13 1.90
CA SER A 2 12.53 -32.03 0.43
C SER A 2 11.28 -32.61 -0.23
N LEU A 3 10.73 -31.92 -1.24
CA LEU A 3 9.68 -32.44 -2.12
C LEU A 3 10.28 -33.33 -3.22
N ASN A 4 11.17 -34.24 -2.83
CA ASN A 4 11.90 -35.07 -3.76
C ASN A 4 10.95 -36.02 -4.52
N GLY A 5 11.07 -36.06 -5.85
CA GLY A 5 10.24 -36.87 -6.72
C GLY A 5 8.94 -36.23 -7.22
N ILE A 6 8.56 -35.09 -6.66
CA ILE A 6 7.43 -34.30 -7.16
C ILE A 6 7.86 -33.56 -8.43
N THR A 7 7.08 -33.67 -9.47
CA THR A 7 7.30 -33.03 -10.78
C THR A 7 6.28 -31.93 -11.08
N THR A 8 5.13 -31.97 -10.43
CA THR A 8 4.06 -30.98 -10.61
C THR A 8 3.55 -30.57 -9.23
N PHE A 9 3.50 -29.26 -8.99
CA PHE A 9 2.92 -28.66 -7.81
C PHE A 9 1.80 -27.72 -8.21
N VAL A 10 0.64 -27.87 -7.60
CA VAL A 10 -0.54 -27.03 -7.86
C VAL A 10 -0.80 -26.22 -6.62
N VAL A 11 -0.88 -24.90 -6.77
CA VAL A 11 -1.33 -23.96 -5.74
C VAL A 11 -2.71 -23.48 -6.15
N ASP A 12 -3.72 -23.96 -5.46
CA ASP A 12 -5.08 -23.46 -5.58
C ASP A 12 -5.28 -22.29 -4.64
N GLU A 13 -6.10 -21.33 -5.02
CA GLU A 13 -6.24 -20.03 -4.31
C GLU A 13 -4.87 -19.35 -4.12
N ALA A 14 -4.07 -19.30 -5.20
CA ALA A 14 -2.71 -18.78 -5.14
C ALA A 14 -2.63 -17.29 -4.76
N GLU A 15 -3.74 -16.56 -4.80
CA GLU A 15 -3.87 -15.20 -4.26
C GLU A 15 -3.69 -15.13 -2.74
N GLU A 16 -3.92 -16.24 -2.01
CA GLU A 16 -3.66 -16.33 -0.57
C GLU A 16 -2.16 -16.44 -0.25
N LEU A 17 -1.33 -16.78 -1.23
CA LEU A 17 0.12 -16.83 -1.09
C LEU A 17 0.70 -15.42 -1.18
N VAL A 18 0.73 -14.72 -0.06
CA VAL A 18 1.10 -13.30 0.02
C VAL A 18 2.58 -13.04 -0.19
N ASP A 19 3.45 -14.03 0.07
CA ASP A 19 4.91 -13.88 0.04
C ASP A 19 5.52 -14.60 -1.16
N GLU A 20 6.16 -13.84 -2.05
CA GLU A 20 6.89 -14.35 -3.21
C GLU A 20 8.05 -15.28 -2.81
N GLY A 21 8.74 -14.97 -1.70
CA GLY A 21 9.84 -15.82 -1.21
C GLY A 21 9.37 -17.23 -0.79
N THR A 22 8.12 -17.38 -0.36
CA THR A 22 7.52 -18.70 -0.12
C THR A 22 7.27 -19.45 -1.43
N PHE A 23 6.83 -18.75 -2.48
CA PHE A 23 6.72 -19.33 -3.81
C PHE A 23 8.10 -19.81 -4.33
N ASP A 24 9.14 -19.01 -4.22
CA ASP A 24 10.49 -19.37 -4.65
C ASP A 24 11.00 -20.63 -3.93
N LYS A 25 10.75 -20.76 -2.63
CA LYS A 25 11.11 -21.97 -1.87
C LYS A 25 10.41 -23.22 -2.40
N ILE A 26 9.14 -23.10 -2.83
CA ILE A 26 8.37 -24.19 -3.44
C ILE A 26 8.95 -24.51 -4.81
N ASP A 27 9.14 -23.53 -5.67
CA ASP A 27 9.63 -23.68 -7.03
C ASP A 27 11.01 -24.35 -7.04
N PHE A 28 11.95 -23.86 -6.24
CA PHE A 28 13.28 -24.47 -6.10
C PHE A 28 13.27 -25.88 -5.46
N SER A 29 12.19 -26.26 -4.81
CA SER A 29 12.05 -27.60 -4.22
C SER A 29 11.60 -28.66 -5.22
N ILE A 30 11.05 -28.25 -6.39
CA ILE A 30 10.58 -29.12 -7.45
C ILE A 30 11.69 -29.30 -8.46
N ARG A 31 12.42 -30.42 -8.35
CA ARG A 31 13.65 -30.66 -9.12
C ARG A 31 13.81 -32.11 -9.54
N SER A 32 13.01 -32.55 -10.50
CA SER A 32 13.25 -33.82 -11.17
C SER A 32 14.31 -33.66 -12.26
N GLN A 33 15.22 -34.60 -12.36
CA GLN A 33 16.21 -34.66 -13.45
C GLN A 33 15.69 -35.39 -14.70
N THR A 34 14.65 -36.17 -14.55
CA THR A 34 14.17 -37.08 -15.62
C THR A 34 12.81 -36.66 -16.18
N LYS A 35 12.11 -35.77 -15.53
CA LYS A 35 10.77 -35.30 -15.93
C LYS A 35 10.68 -33.78 -15.89
N GLN A 36 9.79 -33.25 -16.71
CA GLN A 36 9.50 -31.80 -16.70
C GLN A 36 8.91 -31.37 -15.35
N ASN A 37 9.51 -30.39 -14.74
CA ASN A 37 9.01 -29.75 -13.52
C ASN A 37 7.97 -28.69 -13.89
N ARG A 38 6.88 -28.59 -13.10
CA ARG A 38 5.79 -27.63 -13.31
C ARG A 38 5.29 -27.09 -11.98
N VAL A 39 5.02 -25.78 -11.95
CA VAL A 39 4.20 -25.15 -10.92
C VAL A 39 2.97 -24.57 -11.60
N ILE A 40 1.79 -24.85 -11.07
CA ILE A 40 0.51 -24.35 -11.56
C ILE A 40 -0.08 -23.46 -10.46
N LEU A 41 -0.31 -22.19 -10.78
CA LEU A 41 -1.00 -21.26 -9.91
C LEU A 41 -2.43 -21.07 -10.41
N ILE A 42 -3.40 -21.39 -9.58
CA ILE A 42 -4.83 -21.16 -9.84
C ILE A 42 -5.26 -20.06 -8.88
N LEU A 43 -5.79 -18.97 -9.41
CA LEU A 43 -6.10 -17.80 -8.59
C LEU A 43 -7.30 -17.01 -9.13
N ASN A 44 -7.96 -16.31 -8.21
CA ASN A 44 -8.81 -15.17 -8.52
C ASN A 44 -7.97 -13.90 -8.39
N PRO A 45 -7.86 -13.05 -9.43
CA PRO A 45 -7.07 -11.83 -9.36
C PRO A 45 -7.47 -10.95 -8.17
N THR A 46 -6.49 -10.38 -7.48
CA THR A 46 -6.66 -9.40 -6.41
C THR A 46 -6.26 -8.01 -6.91
N THR A 47 -5.37 -7.30 -6.22
CA THR A 47 -4.83 -6.02 -6.68
C THR A 47 -3.56 -6.21 -7.51
N LYS A 48 -3.26 -5.27 -8.38
CA LYS A 48 -2.01 -5.24 -9.16
C LYS A 48 -0.74 -5.14 -8.30
N GLU A 49 -0.89 -4.87 -6.99
CA GLU A 49 0.21 -4.90 -6.03
C GLU A 49 0.61 -6.31 -5.59
N HIS A 50 -0.18 -7.32 -5.93
CA HIS A 50 0.14 -8.70 -5.60
C HIS A 50 1.36 -9.16 -6.40
N TRP A 51 2.30 -9.90 -5.76
CA TRP A 51 3.55 -10.34 -6.39
C TRP A 51 3.34 -11.17 -7.67
N ILE A 52 2.24 -11.96 -7.75
CA ILE A 52 1.89 -12.72 -8.96
C ILE A 52 1.68 -11.78 -10.15
N TYR A 53 0.94 -10.65 -9.95
CA TYR A 53 0.75 -9.69 -11.02
C TYR A 53 2.07 -9.02 -11.41
N GLN A 54 2.86 -8.58 -10.43
CA GLN A 54 4.14 -7.94 -10.67
C GLN A 54 5.09 -8.87 -11.45
N ARG A 55 5.27 -10.10 -10.95
CA ARG A 55 6.23 -11.06 -11.53
C ARG A 55 5.83 -11.55 -12.90
N PHE A 56 4.57 -12.00 -13.05
CA PHE A 56 4.14 -12.72 -14.25
C PHE A 56 3.44 -11.85 -15.29
N PHE A 57 2.92 -10.68 -14.92
CA PHE A 57 2.25 -9.80 -15.87
C PHE A 57 3.02 -8.51 -16.11
N GLN A 58 3.30 -7.72 -15.09
CA GLN A 58 3.92 -6.41 -15.24
C GLN A 58 5.36 -6.51 -15.73
N ASN A 59 6.23 -7.28 -15.05
CA ASN A 59 7.64 -7.42 -15.40
C ASN A 59 7.81 -8.12 -16.75
N GLU A 60 6.88 -9.00 -17.10
CA GLU A 60 6.88 -9.72 -18.37
C GLU A 60 6.18 -8.96 -19.51
N ASN A 61 5.58 -7.78 -19.26
CA ASN A 61 4.76 -7.06 -20.23
C ASN A 61 3.67 -7.95 -20.87
N VAL A 62 2.99 -8.74 -20.04
CA VAL A 62 1.85 -9.58 -20.44
C VAL A 62 0.57 -8.89 -20.00
N LEU A 63 -0.37 -8.73 -20.93
CA LEU A 63 -1.67 -8.16 -20.59
C LEU A 63 -2.48 -9.15 -19.75
N ALA A 64 -3.13 -8.67 -18.72
CA ALA A 64 -4.10 -9.48 -17.98
C ALA A 64 -5.21 -10.02 -18.91
N ALA A 65 -5.82 -11.13 -18.53
CA ALA A 65 -6.82 -11.82 -19.34
C ALA A 65 -6.30 -12.38 -20.68
N SER A 66 -5.01 -12.59 -20.82
CA SER A 66 -4.41 -13.22 -22.00
C SER A 66 -4.39 -14.73 -21.89
N ASN A 67 -4.59 -15.40 -23.04
CA ASN A 67 -4.33 -16.82 -23.23
C ASN A 67 -3.14 -16.97 -24.17
N MET A 68 -1.95 -17.23 -23.63
CA MET A 68 -0.72 -17.28 -24.41
C MET A 68 0.40 -18.02 -23.71
N ILE A 69 1.46 -18.30 -24.43
CA ILE A 69 2.72 -18.81 -23.88
C ILE A 69 3.78 -17.75 -24.07
N LYS A 70 4.52 -17.43 -23.01
CA LYS A 70 5.69 -16.55 -23.06
C LYS A 70 6.83 -17.17 -22.27
N GLY A 71 7.95 -17.43 -22.96
CA GLY A 71 9.06 -18.14 -22.35
C GLY A 71 8.65 -19.53 -21.85
N ASN A 72 8.82 -19.77 -20.55
CA ASN A 72 8.43 -21.00 -19.88
C ASN A 72 7.10 -20.90 -19.12
N VAL A 73 6.36 -19.80 -19.30
CA VAL A 73 5.09 -19.54 -18.62
C VAL A 73 3.92 -19.67 -19.61
N THR A 74 2.92 -20.45 -19.22
CA THR A 74 1.64 -20.52 -19.91
C THR A 74 0.60 -19.73 -19.12
N TYR A 75 -0.03 -18.77 -19.77
CA TYR A 75 -1.12 -17.96 -19.23
C TYR A 75 -2.45 -18.53 -19.71
N VAL A 76 -3.34 -18.82 -18.79
CA VAL A 76 -4.67 -19.34 -19.08
C VAL A 76 -5.68 -18.50 -18.31
N HIS A 77 -6.52 -17.78 -19.04
CA HIS A 77 -7.60 -17.00 -18.48
C HIS A 77 -8.95 -17.60 -18.86
N THR A 78 -9.76 -17.92 -17.88
CA THR A 78 -11.10 -18.46 -18.07
C THR A 78 -12.13 -17.66 -17.28
N THR A 79 -13.36 -17.65 -17.77
CA THR A 79 -14.49 -16.97 -17.15
C THR A 79 -15.73 -17.86 -17.21
N TYR A 80 -16.83 -17.42 -16.62
CA TYR A 80 -18.11 -18.12 -16.76
C TYR A 80 -18.55 -18.34 -18.20
N LYS A 81 -18.05 -17.54 -19.15
CA LYS A 81 -18.39 -17.66 -20.59
C LYS A 81 -17.90 -18.98 -21.17
N ASP A 82 -16.75 -19.46 -20.71
CA ASP A 82 -16.12 -20.70 -21.17
C ASP A 82 -16.87 -21.93 -20.67
N ASN A 83 -17.62 -21.81 -19.59
CA ASN A 83 -18.42 -22.88 -19.00
C ASN A 83 -19.93 -22.57 -18.95
N LYS A 84 -20.42 -21.61 -19.71
CA LYS A 84 -21.78 -21.07 -19.62
C LYS A 84 -22.85 -22.14 -19.74
N LYS A 85 -22.64 -23.16 -20.61
CA LYS A 85 -23.59 -24.26 -20.86
C LYS A 85 -23.84 -25.13 -19.63
N ASN A 86 -22.94 -25.15 -18.67
CA ASN A 86 -23.04 -25.95 -17.45
C ASN A 86 -23.54 -25.14 -16.25
N LEU A 87 -23.88 -23.87 -16.45
CA LEU A 87 -24.34 -22.98 -15.40
C LEU A 87 -25.88 -22.91 -15.37
N SER A 88 -26.47 -22.89 -14.18
CA SER A 88 -27.91 -22.72 -14.03
C SER A 88 -28.40 -21.35 -14.52
N GLN A 89 -29.63 -21.30 -15.02
CA GLN A 89 -30.24 -20.06 -15.48
C GLN A 89 -30.28 -19.01 -14.37
N SER A 90 -30.61 -19.38 -13.15
CA SER A 90 -30.62 -18.46 -11.99
C SER A 90 -29.25 -17.88 -11.65
N PHE A 91 -28.18 -18.66 -11.87
CA PHE A 91 -26.81 -18.15 -11.70
C PHE A 91 -26.45 -17.14 -12.79
N LEU A 92 -26.80 -17.40 -14.03
CA LEU A 92 -26.58 -16.47 -15.16
C LEU A 92 -27.36 -15.15 -14.96
N GLU A 93 -28.58 -15.20 -14.48
CA GLU A 93 -29.37 -14.02 -14.17
C GLU A 93 -28.70 -13.14 -13.12
N ARG A 94 -28.15 -13.72 -12.05
CA ARG A 94 -27.35 -12.97 -11.03
C ARG A 94 -26.11 -12.33 -11.64
N ILE A 95 -25.40 -13.02 -12.53
CA ILE A 95 -24.26 -12.45 -13.27
C ILE A 95 -24.70 -11.26 -14.12
N TYR A 96 -25.79 -11.36 -14.85
CA TYR A 96 -26.30 -10.26 -15.68
C TYR A 96 -26.79 -9.08 -14.84
N GLU A 97 -27.41 -9.35 -13.70
CA GLU A 97 -27.77 -8.30 -12.75
C GLU A 97 -26.56 -7.59 -12.20
N MET A 98 -25.52 -8.33 -11.81
CA MET A 98 -24.23 -7.76 -11.35
C MET A 98 -23.60 -6.91 -12.44
N LYS A 99 -23.56 -7.37 -13.68
CA LYS A 99 -23.05 -6.61 -14.84
C LYS A 99 -23.75 -5.28 -14.98
N ARG A 100 -25.09 -5.24 -14.80
CA ARG A 100 -25.90 -4.02 -14.92
C ARG A 100 -25.76 -3.08 -13.75
N LYS A 101 -25.78 -3.61 -12.51
CA LYS A 101 -25.81 -2.80 -11.28
C LYS A 101 -24.44 -2.46 -10.73
N ARG A 102 -23.44 -3.29 -10.98
CA ARG A 102 -22.08 -3.19 -10.39
C ARG A 102 -21.02 -3.59 -11.42
N PRO A 103 -20.82 -2.79 -12.48
CA PRO A 103 -19.91 -3.15 -13.58
C PRO A 103 -18.48 -3.39 -13.13
N ASP A 104 -17.96 -2.63 -12.15
CA ASP A 104 -16.60 -2.81 -11.62
C ASP A 104 -16.45 -4.16 -10.91
N LYS A 105 -17.43 -4.55 -10.08
CA LYS A 105 -17.45 -5.88 -9.46
C LYS A 105 -17.58 -7.00 -10.48
N TYR A 106 -18.37 -6.79 -11.52
CA TYR A 106 -18.48 -7.75 -12.60
C TYR A 106 -17.15 -7.95 -13.33
N GLN A 107 -16.42 -6.86 -13.62
CA GLN A 107 -15.10 -6.96 -14.24
C GLN A 107 -14.10 -7.72 -13.35
N HIS A 108 -14.11 -7.46 -12.05
CA HIS A 108 -13.22 -8.11 -11.11
C HIS A 108 -13.63 -9.56 -10.82
N GLN A 109 -14.80 -9.75 -10.20
CA GLN A 109 -15.20 -11.05 -9.62
C GLN A 109 -15.70 -12.07 -10.66
N ILE A 110 -16.23 -11.60 -11.79
CA ILE A 110 -16.84 -12.48 -12.80
C ILE A 110 -15.94 -12.64 -14.02
N LEU A 111 -15.23 -11.60 -14.40
CA LEU A 111 -14.30 -11.64 -15.54
C LEU A 111 -12.83 -11.77 -15.14
N GLY A 112 -12.52 -11.88 -13.85
CA GLY A 112 -11.16 -12.10 -13.38
C GLY A 112 -10.22 -10.91 -13.66
N GLY A 113 -10.71 -9.68 -13.55
CA GLY A 113 -9.90 -8.48 -13.72
C GLY A 113 -9.11 -8.13 -12.46
N TRP A 114 -7.84 -7.76 -12.63
CA TRP A 114 -7.02 -7.22 -11.54
C TRP A 114 -7.48 -5.82 -11.12
N LEU A 115 -7.51 -5.56 -9.83
CA LEU A 115 -7.91 -4.26 -9.28
C LEU A 115 -6.73 -3.28 -9.23
N GLU A 116 -6.99 -2.01 -9.59
CA GLU A 116 -6.02 -0.91 -9.37
C GLU A 116 -5.93 -0.52 -7.89
N LYS A 117 -7.00 -0.71 -7.14
CA LYS A 117 -7.07 -0.43 -5.71
C LYS A 117 -7.92 -1.46 -4.98
N ALA A 118 -7.59 -1.70 -3.72
CA ALA A 118 -8.32 -2.64 -2.88
C ALA A 118 -9.77 -2.17 -2.62
N GLU A 119 -10.69 -3.11 -2.50
CA GLU A 119 -12.05 -2.81 -2.04
C GLU A 119 -12.00 -2.33 -0.57
N GLY A 120 -12.80 -1.32 -0.24
CA GLY A 120 -12.91 -0.84 1.13
C GLY A 120 -11.74 0.01 1.64
N THR A 121 -11.00 0.69 0.74
CA THR A 121 -9.93 1.62 1.16
C THR A 121 -10.40 2.62 2.21
N ILE A 122 -9.57 2.85 3.21
CA ILE A 122 -9.87 3.71 4.37
C ILE A 122 -9.94 5.18 3.94
N ILE A 123 -8.96 5.66 3.19
CA ILE A 123 -8.86 7.05 2.73
C ILE A 123 -9.39 7.11 1.29
N ARG A 124 -10.56 7.71 1.09
CA ARG A 124 -11.26 7.74 -0.20
C ARG A 124 -11.22 9.09 -0.90
N LYS A 125 -11.11 10.18 -0.13
CA LYS A 125 -11.21 11.55 -0.63
C LYS A 125 -9.82 12.08 -1.00
N TRP A 126 -9.28 11.58 -2.11
CA TRP A 126 -8.00 12.03 -2.62
C TRP A 126 -7.94 12.05 -4.15
N ARG A 127 -7.02 12.83 -4.68
CA ARG A 127 -6.74 12.93 -6.12
C ARG A 127 -5.27 13.27 -6.37
N VAL A 128 -4.80 13.00 -7.57
CA VAL A 128 -3.49 13.46 -8.04
C VAL A 128 -3.57 14.93 -8.47
N GLY A 129 -2.56 15.72 -8.16
CA GLY A 129 -2.46 17.13 -8.53
C GLY A 129 -1.08 17.69 -8.18
N ASP A 130 -0.88 18.98 -8.42
CA ASP A 130 0.39 19.62 -8.10
C ASP A 130 0.45 19.98 -6.62
N PHE A 131 1.64 19.88 -5.99
CA PHE A 131 1.85 20.27 -4.61
C PHE A 131 1.77 21.80 -4.46
N ILE A 132 0.91 22.28 -3.58
CA ILE A 132 0.77 23.71 -3.28
C ILE A 132 1.23 23.98 -1.84
N PRO A 133 2.30 24.74 -1.63
CA PRO A 133 2.75 25.12 -0.29
C PRO A 133 1.79 26.18 0.31
N THR A 134 1.54 26.05 1.61
CA THR A 134 0.83 27.06 2.42
C THR A 134 1.69 27.46 3.61
N GLU A 135 1.23 28.40 4.44
CA GLU A 135 1.91 28.78 5.68
C GLU A 135 2.01 27.60 6.68
N LEU A 136 1.06 26.68 6.62
CA LEU A 136 1.06 25.45 7.43
C LEU A 136 1.71 24.31 6.67
N THR A 137 3.04 24.31 6.64
CA THR A 137 3.84 23.29 5.96
C THR A 137 4.82 22.65 6.94
N CYS A 138 4.98 21.32 6.86
CA CYS A 138 6.01 20.56 7.58
C CYS A 138 6.37 19.31 6.78
N TYR A 139 7.33 18.55 7.31
CA TYR A 139 7.60 17.18 6.85
C TYR A 139 7.08 16.19 7.88
N GLY A 140 6.52 15.09 7.40
CA GLY A 140 6.17 13.91 8.19
C GLY A 140 7.15 12.78 7.92
N GLN A 141 7.57 12.08 8.98
CA GLN A 141 8.51 10.97 8.86
C GLN A 141 8.04 9.76 9.65
N ASP A 142 8.06 8.61 9.00
CA ASP A 142 7.90 7.32 9.63
C ASP A 142 9.22 6.55 9.53
N PHE A 143 9.68 5.97 10.65
CA PHE A 143 10.95 5.24 10.70
C PHE A 143 10.68 3.74 10.54
N GLY A 144 11.14 3.17 9.43
CA GLY A 144 11.13 1.74 9.22
C GLY A 144 12.33 1.05 9.89
N PHE A 145 12.10 -0.14 10.39
CA PHE A 145 13.14 -1.00 10.93
C PHE A 145 13.48 -2.11 9.93
N SER A 146 14.78 -2.35 9.67
CA SER A 146 15.24 -3.38 8.74
C SER A 146 14.58 -3.25 7.35
N ALA A 147 13.80 -4.23 6.93
CA ALA A 147 13.16 -4.28 5.62
C ALA A 147 12.00 -3.28 5.43
N ASP A 148 11.48 -2.68 6.50
CA ASP A 148 10.41 -1.71 6.44
C ASP A 148 10.89 -0.37 5.90
N LEU A 149 9.99 0.37 5.25
CA LEU A 149 10.32 1.65 4.65
C LEU A 149 10.48 2.75 5.71
N THR A 150 11.62 3.42 5.72
CA THR A 150 11.70 4.76 6.29
C THR A 150 11.21 5.76 5.26
N THR A 151 10.16 6.51 5.59
CA THR A 151 9.49 7.43 4.66
C THR A 151 9.61 8.89 5.11
N LEU A 152 9.67 9.79 4.14
CA LEU A 152 9.60 11.24 4.35
C LEU A 152 8.61 11.86 3.36
N VAL A 153 7.68 12.64 3.88
CA VAL A 153 6.61 13.30 3.10
C VAL A 153 6.59 14.78 3.40
N LYS A 154 6.56 15.63 2.39
CA LYS A 154 6.25 17.06 2.55
C LYS A 154 4.73 17.24 2.60
N ILE A 155 4.24 18.00 3.57
CA ILE A 155 2.81 18.15 3.87
C ILE A 155 2.49 19.62 3.99
N SER A 156 1.44 20.07 3.33
CA SER A 156 0.93 21.45 3.39
C SER A 156 -0.58 21.41 3.61
N VAL A 157 -1.10 22.23 4.53
CA VAL A 157 -2.50 22.18 4.96
C VAL A 157 -3.19 23.55 4.80
N ASP A 158 -4.36 23.54 4.19
CA ASP A 158 -5.33 24.63 4.28
C ASP A 158 -6.52 24.17 5.12
N LYS A 159 -6.61 24.71 6.35
CA LYS A 159 -7.68 24.38 7.30
C LYS A 159 -9.05 24.87 6.85
N ASN A 160 -9.10 26.02 6.17
CA ASN A 160 -10.35 26.64 5.75
C ASN A 160 -10.96 25.88 4.56
N ALA A 161 -10.13 25.55 3.57
CA ALA A 161 -10.55 24.75 2.41
C ALA A 161 -10.67 23.25 2.73
N ARG A 162 -10.21 22.79 3.92
CA ARG A 162 -10.09 21.38 4.28
C ARG A 162 -9.35 20.58 3.21
N LYS A 163 -8.18 21.10 2.81
CA LYS A 163 -7.30 20.47 1.84
C LYS A 163 -5.92 20.22 2.43
N VAL A 164 -5.32 19.13 2.02
CA VAL A 164 -3.91 18.82 2.32
C VAL A 164 -3.22 18.41 1.03
N TRP A 165 -2.07 18.99 0.78
CA TRP A 165 -1.18 18.61 -0.31
C TRP A 165 -0.04 17.80 0.27
N VAL A 166 0.25 16.66 -0.35
CA VAL A 166 1.30 15.74 0.07
C VAL A 166 2.22 15.42 -1.09
N LYS A 167 3.52 15.41 -0.78
CA LYS A 167 4.56 15.07 -1.76
C LYS A 167 5.53 14.08 -1.13
N GLU A 168 5.68 12.94 -1.76
CA GLU A 168 6.68 11.95 -1.42
C GLU A 168 8.08 12.53 -1.66
N ILE A 169 8.93 12.48 -0.66
CA ILE A 169 10.33 12.88 -0.76
C ILE A 169 11.19 11.63 -0.96
N TYR A 170 11.01 10.64 -0.08
CA TYR A 170 11.58 9.31 -0.25
C TYR A 170 10.84 8.26 0.58
N GLY A 171 10.98 6.99 0.14
CA GLY A 171 10.65 5.79 0.91
C GLY A 171 11.71 4.73 0.61
N LYS A 172 12.52 4.38 1.61
CA LYS A 172 13.65 3.46 1.43
C LYS A 172 13.78 2.52 2.63
N PRO A 173 14.03 1.23 2.40
CA PRO A 173 14.35 0.30 3.46
C PRO A 173 15.84 0.37 3.85
N ASN A 174 16.19 -0.27 4.96
CA ASN A 174 17.57 -0.52 5.39
C ASN A 174 18.45 0.73 5.54
N LEU A 175 17.87 1.88 5.92
CA LEU A 175 18.63 3.11 6.15
C LEU A 175 19.19 3.16 7.58
N ASN A 176 20.45 3.53 7.72
CA ASN A 176 21.03 3.88 9.01
C ASN A 176 20.77 5.36 9.38
N THR A 177 21.00 5.72 10.64
CA THR A 177 20.76 7.06 11.18
C THR A 177 21.47 8.16 10.39
N SER A 178 22.73 7.94 10.02
CA SER A 178 23.53 8.95 9.29
C SER A 178 22.99 9.18 7.89
N GLU A 179 22.53 8.14 7.20
CA GLU A 179 21.89 8.22 5.88
C GLU A 179 20.59 9.00 5.95
N ILE A 180 19.72 8.68 6.94
CA ILE A 180 18.46 9.39 7.15
C ILE A 180 18.74 10.88 7.44
N ALA A 181 19.68 11.18 8.36
CA ALA A 181 20.03 12.54 8.71
C ALA A 181 20.59 13.32 7.52
N GLY A 182 21.45 12.68 6.71
CA GLY A 182 22.01 13.29 5.50
C GLY A 182 20.95 13.62 4.45
N MET A 183 20.01 12.69 4.21
CA MET A 183 18.87 12.91 3.29
C MET A 183 17.95 14.01 3.82
N ASN A 184 17.56 13.96 5.10
CA ASN A 184 16.68 14.96 5.71
C ASN A 184 17.30 16.37 5.66
N ARG A 185 18.60 16.48 5.91
CA ARG A 185 19.28 17.79 5.82
C ARG A 185 19.24 18.37 4.40
N ARG A 186 19.43 17.55 3.39
CA ARG A 186 19.37 17.97 2.00
C ARG A 186 17.96 18.37 1.56
N GLU A 187 16.94 17.60 1.97
CA GLU A 187 15.57 17.80 1.50
C GLU A 187 14.75 18.80 2.35
N CYS A 188 14.99 18.82 3.66
CA CYS A 188 14.23 19.66 4.60
C CYS A 188 14.98 20.92 5.01
N GLY A 189 16.32 20.94 4.96
CA GLY A 189 17.10 22.05 5.52
C GLY A 189 16.79 22.24 7.00
N MET A 190 16.23 23.41 7.36
CA MET A 190 15.79 23.77 8.71
C MET A 190 14.28 23.64 8.93
N ASP A 191 13.54 23.19 7.92
CA ASP A 191 12.10 22.99 8.02
C ASP A 191 11.75 21.93 9.07
N LEU A 192 10.57 22.08 9.66
CA LEU A 192 10.11 21.19 10.73
C LEU A 192 9.78 19.78 10.20
N ILE A 193 10.34 18.77 10.87
CA ILE A 193 10.03 17.35 10.65
C ILE A 193 9.24 16.83 11.86
N ILE A 194 8.08 16.25 11.63
CA ILE A 194 7.28 15.54 12.64
C ILE A 194 7.42 14.04 12.40
N CYS A 195 7.88 13.31 13.40
CA CYS A 195 8.18 11.90 13.27
C CYS A 195 7.44 11.04 14.29
N ASP A 196 7.49 9.72 14.07
CA ASP A 196 7.08 8.76 15.10
C ASP A 196 7.90 8.96 16.40
N ASN A 197 7.30 8.62 17.53
CA ASN A 197 7.93 8.70 18.85
C ASN A 197 8.50 7.37 19.36
N SER A 198 8.43 6.30 18.57
CA SER A 198 8.91 4.96 18.99
C SER A 198 10.43 4.85 19.08
N GLU A 199 11.17 5.77 18.41
CA GLU A 199 12.63 5.77 18.32
C GLU A 199 13.29 7.00 18.98
N PRO A 200 13.21 7.16 20.34
CA PRO A 200 13.69 8.37 21.01
C PRO A 200 15.19 8.62 20.84
N ARG A 201 15.98 7.54 20.74
CA ARG A 201 17.45 7.64 20.54
C ARG A 201 17.75 8.23 19.17
N LEU A 202 17.11 7.70 18.12
CA LEU A 202 17.25 8.17 16.74
C LEU A 202 16.87 9.64 16.63
N ILE A 203 15.75 10.04 17.25
CA ILE A 203 15.30 11.44 17.28
C ILE A 203 16.32 12.34 17.98
N SER A 204 16.87 11.91 19.11
CA SER A 204 17.89 12.66 19.86
C SER A 204 19.15 12.85 19.02
N GLU A 205 19.62 11.80 18.37
CA GLU A 205 20.78 11.85 17.49
C GLU A 205 20.56 12.80 16.30
N MET A 206 19.41 12.74 15.66
CA MET A 206 19.06 13.67 14.57
C MET A 206 19.02 15.13 15.02
N LYS A 207 18.53 15.42 16.24
CA LYS A 207 18.60 16.77 16.81
C LYS A 207 20.04 17.21 17.02
N THR A 208 20.89 16.35 17.55
CA THR A 208 22.31 16.63 17.72
C THR A 208 23.00 16.90 16.38
N LEU A 209 22.56 16.24 15.32
CA LEU A 209 23.00 16.50 13.96
C LEU A 209 22.39 17.77 13.33
N GLY A 210 21.63 18.57 14.10
CA GLY A 210 21.12 19.90 13.71
C GLY A 210 19.80 19.88 12.93
N LEU A 211 19.05 18.77 12.94
CA LEU A 211 17.72 18.72 12.32
C LEU A 211 16.63 19.27 13.24
N ASN A 212 15.70 20.04 12.67
CA ASN A 212 14.52 20.52 13.38
C ASN A 212 13.43 19.42 13.40
N ILE A 213 13.64 18.42 14.23
CA ILE A 213 12.78 17.22 14.32
C ILE A 213 12.05 17.16 15.66
N LYS A 214 10.76 16.83 15.64
CA LYS A 214 9.92 16.67 16.82
C LYS A 214 9.13 15.36 16.76
N PRO A 215 9.04 14.60 17.86
CA PRO A 215 8.19 13.42 17.91
C PRO A 215 6.71 13.83 17.95
N THR A 216 5.87 13.02 17.33
CA THR A 216 4.41 13.09 17.51
C THR A 216 4.02 12.67 18.92
N VAL A 217 2.88 13.19 19.41
CA VAL A 217 2.32 12.78 20.72
C VAL A 217 1.32 11.64 20.47
N LYS A 218 1.70 10.42 20.79
CA LYS A 218 0.79 9.26 20.71
C LYS A 218 -0.08 9.16 21.96
N LYS A 219 -1.41 9.24 21.80
CA LYS A 219 -2.40 8.93 22.82
C LYS A 219 -3.12 7.63 22.42
N LYS A 220 -3.76 6.94 23.37
CA LYS A 220 -4.62 5.80 23.06
C LYS A 220 -5.67 6.21 22.01
N GLY A 221 -5.78 5.45 20.93
CA GLY A 221 -6.69 5.77 19.83
C GLY A 221 -6.16 6.80 18.81
N SER A 222 -4.89 7.23 18.91
CA SER A 222 -4.31 8.22 17.99
C SER A 222 -4.28 7.80 16.53
N ILE A 223 -4.25 6.49 16.24
CA ILE A 223 -4.33 5.96 14.87
C ILE A 223 -5.72 6.28 14.30
N LEU A 224 -6.77 5.87 15.00
CA LEU A 224 -8.15 6.06 14.52
C LEU A 224 -8.53 7.54 14.44
N SER A 225 -8.13 8.36 15.43
CA SER A 225 -8.38 9.81 15.39
C SER A 225 -7.62 10.50 14.27
N GLY A 226 -6.39 10.05 13.98
CA GLY A 226 -5.61 10.57 12.86
C GLY A 226 -6.19 10.16 11.51
N ILE A 227 -6.67 8.92 11.37
CA ILE A 227 -7.40 8.45 10.18
C ILE A 227 -8.67 9.30 9.97
N ALA A 228 -9.48 9.50 11.02
CA ALA A 228 -10.67 10.34 10.95
C ALA A 228 -10.32 11.77 10.48
N LEU A 229 -9.24 12.35 11.03
CA LEU A 229 -8.75 13.66 10.59
C LEU A 229 -8.40 13.66 9.09
N MET A 230 -7.70 12.64 8.60
CA MET A 230 -7.36 12.53 7.18
C MET A 230 -8.61 12.39 6.29
N GLN A 231 -9.63 11.68 6.75
CA GLN A 231 -10.91 11.51 6.02
C GLN A 231 -11.71 12.82 5.92
N ASP A 232 -11.53 13.76 6.86
CA ASP A 232 -12.18 15.07 6.85
C ASP A 232 -11.60 16.02 5.78
N TYR A 233 -10.41 15.73 5.25
CA TYR A 233 -9.72 16.56 4.28
C TYR A 233 -9.74 15.93 2.88
N GLU A 234 -9.68 16.78 1.84
CA GLU A 234 -9.31 16.34 0.49
C GLU A 234 -7.79 16.26 0.39
N ILE A 235 -7.25 15.07 0.13
CA ILE A 235 -5.81 14.87 -0.04
C ILE A 235 -5.45 15.04 -1.51
N VAL A 236 -4.57 16.00 -1.81
CA VAL A 236 -3.98 16.22 -3.13
C VAL A 236 -2.57 15.64 -3.13
N VAL A 237 -2.36 14.60 -3.90
CA VAL A 237 -1.10 13.86 -3.97
C VAL A 237 -0.29 14.36 -5.17
N ASP A 238 0.95 14.78 -4.93
CA ASP A 238 1.86 15.20 -6.01
C ASP A 238 2.07 14.08 -7.03
N ARG A 239 2.16 14.42 -8.32
CA ARG A 239 2.16 13.48 -9.46
C ARG A 239 3.26 12.41 -9.38
N GLY A 240 4.42 12.75 -8.80
CA GLY A 240 5.56 11.85 -8.64
C GLY A 240 5.51 10.96 -7.40
N SER A 241 4.45 11.06 -6.58
CA SER A 241 4.35 10.37 -5.28
C SER A 241 3.75 8.97 -5.40
N HIS A 242 4.46 8.08 -6.09
CA HIS A 242 3.96 6.72 -6.40
C HIS A 242 3.74 5.86 -5.17
N GLY A 243 4.61 5.97 -4.16
CA GLY A 243 4.45 5.23 -2.89
C GLY A 243 3.22 5.67 -2.10
N ILE A 244 2.95 6.98 -2.03
CA ILE A 244 1.73 7.51 -1.41
C ILE A 244 0.47 7.01 -2.15
N ILE A 245 0.47 7.09 -3.49
CA ILE A 245 -0.65 6.62 -4.32
C ILE A 245 -0.90 5.12 -4.09
N ARG A 246 0.18 4.34 -4.07
CA ARG A 246 0.12 2.90 -3.80
C ARG A 246 -0.52 2.61 -2.45
N GLU A 247 -0.08 3.27 -1.38
CA GLU A 247 -0.63 3.04 -0.05
C GLU A 247 -2.10 3.48 0.04
N LEU A 248 -2.48 4.65 -0.48
CA LEU A 248 -3.86 5.12 -0.48
C LEU A 248 -4.81 4.18 -1.23
N ASN A 249 -4.31 3.49 -2.25
CA ASN A 249 -5.07 2.50 -3.01
C ASN A 249 -5.23 1.16 -2.28
N ASN A 250 -4.39 0.85 -1.29
CA ASN A 250 -4.33 -0.47 -0.68
C ASN A 250 -4.53 -0.47 0.85
N TYR A 251 -4.62 0.69 1.49
CA TYR A 251 -4.84 0.80 2.92
C TYR A 251 -6.29 0.54 3.29
N VAL A 252 -6.57 -0.62 3.86
CA VAL A 252 -7.91 -1.12 4.19
C VAL A 252 -8.04 -1.48 5.67
N TRP A 253 -9.28 -1.66 6.14
CA TRP A 253 -9.54 -2.21 7.46
C TRP A 253 -9.25 -3.71 7.49
N LYS A 254 -8.81 -4.23 8.65
CA LYS A 254 -8.82 -5.66 8.93
C LYS A 254 -10.26 -6.20 8.89
N ASP A 255 -10.42 -7.51 8.69
CA ASP A 255 -11.72 -8.15 8.43
C ASP A 255 -12.87 -7.75 9.37
N LYS A 256 -12.55 -7.42 10.63
CA LYS A 256 -13.54 -6.97 11.62
C LYS A 256 -13.76 -5.45 11.67
N GLY A 257 -13.05 -4.68 10.86
CA GLY A 257 -13.18 -3.22 10.83
C GLY A 257 -12.67 -2.46 12.07
N GLU A 258 -12.02 -3.14 13.00
CA GLU A 258 -11.58 -2.55 14.28
C GLU A 258 -10.24 -1.82 14.19
N ALA A 259 -9.39 -2.21 13.25
CA ALA A 259 -8.08 -1.62 13.05
C ALA A 259 -7.70 -1.66 11.57
N PRO A 260 -6.84 -0.75 11.09
CA PRO A 260 -6.28 -0.85 9.75
C PRO A 260 -5.30 -2.02 9.65
N ILE A 261 -5.04 -2.47 8.41
CA ILE A 261 -3.97 -3.44 8.15
C ILE A 261 -2.61 -2.84 8.48
N ASP A 262 -1.66 -3.70 8.86
CA ASP A 262 -0.27 -3.33 9.12
C ASP A 262 0.59 -3.50 7.86
N LYS A 263 0.07 -2.95 6.75
CA LYS A 263 0.72 -2.87 5.44
C LYS A 263 0.22 -1.62 4.73
N PHE A 264 1.02 -1.09 3.80
CA PHE A 264 0.66 0.13 3.06
C PHE A 264 0.36 1.32 3.97
N ASN A 265 1.13 1.50 5.03
CA ASN A 265 0.88 2.48 6.09
C ASN A 265 2.03 3.44 6.36
N HIS A 266 3.24 3.23 5.84
CA HIS A 266 4.42 4.04 6.15
C HIS A 266 4.28 5.50 5.70
N PHE A 267 3.91 5.75 4.45
CA PHE A 267 3.64 7.10 3.97
C PHE A 267 2.37 7.68 4.60
N ILE A 268 1.33 6.87 4.78
CA ILE A 268 0.08 7.28 5.44
C ILE A 268 0.35 7.69 6.88
N ASP A 269 1.18 6.99 7.61
CA ASP A 269 1.56 7.32 8.97
C ASP A 269 2.40 8.60 9.03
N ALA A 270 3.35 8.77 8.12
CA ALA A 270 4.10 10.02 7.99
C ALA A 270 3.16 11.21 7.72
N ILE A 271 2.18 11.08 6.81
CA ILE A 271 1.16 12.10 6.53
C ILE A 271 0.33 12.36 7.80
N ARG A 272 -0.11 11.32 8.48
CA ARG A 272 -0.93 11.40 9.69
C ARG A 272 -0.21 12.17 10.81
N TYR A 273 1.09 11.92 11.04
CA TYR A 273 1.88 12.63 12.04
C TYR A 273 1.95 14.14 11.74
N GLY A 274 2.29 14.51 10.52
CA GLY A 274 2.36 15.90 10.10
C GLY A 274 1.00 16.60 10.13
N MET A 275 -0.06 15.97 9.64
CA MET A 275 -1.41 16.53 9.66
C MET A 275 -1.92 16.75 11.09
N MET A 276 -1.75 15.79 11.99
CA MET A 276 -2.15 15.94 13.40
C MET A 276 -1.44 17.11 14.04
N TYR A 277 -0.14 17.29 13.76
CA TYR A 277 0.62 18.43 14.28
C TYR A 277 0.11 19.76 13.72
N LEU A 278 -0.04 19.89 12.40
CA LEU A 278 -0.43 21.14 11.74
C LEU A 278 -1.88 21.54 12.04
N VAL A 279 -2.80 20.58 12.17
CA VAL A 279 -4.22 20.85 12.36
C VAL A 279 -4.57 21.03 13.84
N GLN A 280 -4.09 20.14 14.71
CA GLN A 280 -4.46 20.13 16.14
C GLN A 280 -3.53 21.01 16.99
N GLY A 281 -2.32 21.34 16.48
CA GLY A 281 -1.32 22.13 17.20
C GLY A 281 -0.58 21.34 18.29
N VAL A 282 0.48 21.92 18.84
CA VAL A 282 1.31 21.30 19.90
C VAL A 282 0.55 21.17 21.23
N ASN A 283 -0.56 21.88 21.39
CA ASN A 283 -1.24 22.10 22.67
C ASN A 283 -2.61 21.42 22.81
N SER A 284 -2.86 20.29 22.17
CA SER A 284 -4.08 19.54 22.47
C SER A 284 -4.09 18.85 23.85
N GLY A 285 -3.40 19.44 24.84
CA GLY A 285 -3.29 18.91 26.20
C GLY A 285 -3.24 19.93 27.33
N VAL A 286 -3.29 21.24 27.05
CA VAL A 286 -3.37 22.27 28.09
C VAL A 286 -4.67 23.03 27.95
N TYR A 287 -5.69 22.62 28.68
CA TYR A 287 -6.83 23.47 29.01
C TYR A 287 -6.36 24.45 30.10
N VAL A 288 -6.09 25.68 29.71
CA VAL A 288 -6.02 26.78 30.70
C VAL A 288 -7.47 27.11 31.05
N ILE A 289 -7.94 26.61 32.17
CA ILE A 289 -9.15 27.11 32.81
C ILE A 289 -8.78 28.51 33.33
N ARG A 290 -9.35 29.56 32.74
CA ARG A 290 -9.42 30.91 33.31
C ARG A 290 -10.66 31.01 34.15
#